data_a8d7fe8800062c200a1f43f874bdf8b3
#
_entry.id   a8d7fe8800062c200a1f43f874bdf8b3
#
_cell.length_a   1.000
_cell.length_b   1.000
_cell.length_c   1.000
_cell.angle_alpha   90.00
_cell.angle_beta   90.00
_cell.angle_gamma   90.00
#
_symmetry.space_group_name_H-M   'P 1'
#
loop_
_entity.id
_entity.type
_entity.pdbx_description
1 polymer ?
#
loop_
_entity_poly.entity_id
_entity_poly.type
_entity_poly.pdbx_seq_one_letter_code
_entity_poly.pdbx_strand_id
1 'polypeptide(L)'
;MEATRDKLAERLSKTDLDGGTAALALVIEYDGTPIGDVALWLTDKEHRQGEIGWVLNSAYGGQGFASEAVRAVLALGFDHYHLHRITAQMDARNSGSAALAKRVGLRLEAHHVQDWFSKGEWADTLVYARLASENTGQ
;
A
#
# COMPACT_ATOMS: atom_id res chain seq x y z
N MET A 1 0.11 -8.98 -19.56
CA MET A 1 0.70 -8.68 -18.24
C MET A 1 2.01 -9.39 -17.98
N GLU A 2 2.36 -10.36 -18.75
CA GLU A 2 3.65 -11.03 -18.59
C GLU A 2 4.82 -10.05 -18.77
N ALA A 3 4.73 -9.20 -19.80
CA ALA A 3 5.77 -8.22 -20.03
C ALA A 3 5.88 -7.23 -18.88
N THR A 4 4.73 -6.87 -18.26
CA THR A 4 4.72 -5.99 -17.11
C THR A 4 5.44 -6.63 -15.93
N ARG A 5 5.12 -7.89 -15.67
CA ARG A 5 5.75 -8.60 -14.56
C ARG A 5 7.25 -8.72 -14.74
N ASP A 6 7.69 -9.04 -15.96
CA ASP A 6 9.10 -9.18 -16.23
C ASP A 6 9.87 -7.88 -16.10
N LYS A 7 9.20 -6.76 -16.36
CA LYS A 7 9.82 -5.45 -16.28
C LYS A 7 9.75 -4.84 -14.90
N LEU A 8 8.88 -5.36 -14.05
CA LEU A 8 8.70 -4.82 -12.72
C LEU A 8 9.81 -5.35 -11.82
N ALA A 9 10.59 -4.45 -11.27
CA ALA A 9 11.62 -4.82 -10.31
C ALA A 9 11.28 -4.22 -8.96
N GLU A 10 11.44 -5.02 -7.93
CA GLU A 10 11.15 -4.61 -6.57
C GLU A 10 12.46 -4.55 -5.81
N ARG A 11 12.73 -3.42 -5.19
CA ARG A 11 13.94 -3.25 -4.40
C ARG A 11 13.58 -2.75 -3.02
N LEU A 12 14.13 -3.44 -2.03
CA LEU A 12 13.93 -3.03 -0.65
C LEU A 12 14.88 -1.90 -0.32
N SER A 13 14.34 -0.74 0.01
CA SER A 13 15.16 0.39 0.43
C SER A 13 15.28 0.45 1.95
N LYS A 14 14.36 -0.20 2.64
CA LYS A 14 14.43 -0.41 4.09
C LYS A 14 14.25 -1.90 4.29
N THR A 15 15.12 -2.48 5.07
CA THR A 15 15.29 -3.91 4.98
C THR A 15 14.37 -4.74 5.83
N ASP A 16 13.88 -4.24 6.98
CA ASP A 16 13.27 -5.17 7.90
C ASP A 16 12.40 -4.44 8.92
N LEU A 17 11.13 -4.77 8.93
CA LEU A 17 10.21 -4.21 9.91
C LEU A 17 10.55 -4.63 11.32
N ASP A 18 11.15 -5.81 11.50
CA ASP A 18 11.47 -6.34 12.81
C ASP A 18 12.89 -6.01 13.25
N GLY A 19 13.70 -5.45 12.38
CA GLY A 19 15.11 -5.20 12.65
C GLY A 19 15.41 -3.79 13.14
N GLY A 20 14.44 -3.11 13.75
CA GLY A 20 14.65 -1.77 14.26
C GLY A 20 14.26 -0.68 13.28
N THR A 21 13.96 -1.04 12.05
CA THR A 21 13.45 -0.10 11.06
C THR A 21 11.93 -0.13 11.12
N ALA A 22 11.31 1.03 11.22
CA ALA A 22 9.86 1.11 11.36
C ALA A 22 9.12 0.95 10.04
N ALA A 23 9.83 0.92 8.92
CA ALA A 23 9.18 0.91 7.61
C ALA A 23 9.93 0.02 6.63
N LEU A 24 9.16 -0.60 5.76
CA LEU A 24 9.64 -1.36 4.61
C LEU A 24 9.19 -0.60 3.38
N ALA A 25 10.10 -0.32 2.45
CA ALA A 25 9.75 0.40 1.24
C ALA A 25 10.25 -0.36 0.03
N LEU A 26 9.37 -0.51 -0.98
CA LEU A 26 9.70 -1.09 -2.27
C LEU A 26 9.61 0.00 -3.33
N VAL A 27 10.64 0.07 -4.16
CA VAL A 27 10.61 0.91 -5.34
C VAL A 27 10.09 0.09 -6.50
N ILE A 28 9.12 0.63 -7.22
CA ILE A 28 8.58 -0.01 -8.42
C ILE A 28 9.36 0.51 -9.61
N GLU A 29 9.97 -0.39 -10.35
CA GLU A 29 10.71 -0.01 -11.55
C GLU A 29 10.13 -0.70 -12.77
N TYR A 30 10.04 0.05 -13.85
CA TYR A 30 9.62 -0.49 -15.14
C TYR A 30 10.74 -0.18 -16.13
N ASP A 31 11.34 -1.24 -16.66
CA ASP A 31 12.41 -1.13 -17.65
C ASP A 31 13.53 -0.20 -17.16
N GLY A 32 13.91 -0.36 -15.88
CA GLY A 32 15.00 0.40 -15.29
C GLY A 32 14.62 1.78 -14.78
N THR A 33 13.38 2.20 -14.96
CA THR A 33 12.94 3.53 -14.56
C THR A 33 12.05 3.42 -13.32
N PRO A 34 12.37 4.17 -12.25
CA PRO A 34 11.49 4.20 -11.09
C PRO A 34 10.17 4.87 -11.45
N ILE A 35 9.05 4.20 -11.17
CA ILE A 35 7.73 4.70 -11.52
C ILE A 35 6.82 4.86 -10.32
N GLY A 36 7.27 4.43 -9.15
CA GLY A 36 6.48 4.58 -7.94
C GLY A 36 7.11 3.83 -6.79
N ASP A 37 6.40 3.83 -5.67
CA ASP A 37 6.84 3.08 -4.51
C ASP A 37 5.66 2.62 -3.68
N VAL A 38 5.90 1.64 -2.82
CA VAL A 38 4.95 1.13 -1.86
C VAL A 38 5.68 1.02 -0.53
N ALA A 39 5.06 1.51 0.53
CA ALA A 39 5.66 1.45 1.87
C ALA A 39 4.70 0.77 2.83
N LEU A 40 5.27 0.03 3.76
CA LEU A 40 4.53 -0.63 4.84
C LEU A 40 5.27 -0.30 6.13
N TRP A 41 4.54 0.19 7.13
CA TRP A 41 5.16 0.53 8.41
C TRP A 41 4.27 0.03 9.53
N LEU A 42 4.90 -0.17 10.70
CA LEU A 42 4.18 -0.65 11.88
C LEU A 42 3.54 0.53 12.60
N THR A 43 2.25 0.38 12.92
CA THR A 43 1.54 1.35 13.74
C THR A 43 1.41 0.88 15.17
N ASP A 44 1.46 -0.45 15.37
CA ASP A 44 1.41 -1.05 16.71
C ASP A 44 2.23 -2.33 16.64
N LYS A 45 3.50 -2.23 17.04
CA LYS A 45 4.41 -3.35 16.91
C LYS A 45 4.00 -4.51 17.81
N GLU A 46 3.55 -4.20 19.01
CA GLU A 46 3.19 -5.24 19.98
C GLU A 46 2.01 -6.08 19.47
N HIS A 47 1.03 -5.43 18.86
CA HIS A 47 -0.19 -6.12 18.42
C HIS A 47 -0.19 -6.36 16.92
N ARG A 48 0.94 -6.17 16.28
CA ARG A 48 1.18 -6.51 14.87
C ARG A 48 0.19 -5.83 13.94
N GLN A 49 0.08 -4.52 14.06
CA GLN A 49 -0.73 -3.72 13.13
C GLN A 49 0.17 -2.82 12.32
N GLY A 50 -0.19 -2.64 11.06
CA GLY A 50 0.58 -1.81 10.16
C GLY A 50 -0.30 -0.99 9.23
N GLU A 51 0.36 -0.12 8.49
CA GLU A 51 -0.29 0.71 7.49
C GLU A 51 0.52 0.65 6.21
N ILE A 52 -0.19 0.64 5.07
CA ILE A 52 0.43 0.58 3.75
C ILE A 52 0.07 1.84 2.98
N GLY A 53 1.04 2.37 2.24
CA GLY A 53 0.81 3.50 1.36
C GLY A 53 1.50 3.27 0.03
N TRP A 54 1.04 3.97 -1.01
CA TRP A 54 1.63 3.81 -2.34
C TRP A 54 1.56 5.11 -3.12
N VAL A 55 2.52 5.27 -4.02
CA VAL A 55 2.56 6.36 -4.98
C VAL A 55 2.94 5.77 -6.33
N LEU A 56 2.26 6.18 -7.39
CA LEU A 56 2.58 5.74 -8.74
C LEU A 56 2.59 6.95 -9.64
N ASN A 57 3.60 7.05 -10.50
CA ASN A 57 3.63 8.07 -11.54
C ASN A 57 2.39 7.88 -12.42
N SER A 58 1.61 8.94 -12.60
CA SER A 58 0.33 8.86 -13.29
C SER A 58 0.48 8.40 -14.75
N ALA A 59 1.65 8.60 -15.35
CA ALA A 59 1.90 8.15 -16.72
C ALA A 59 1.83 6.62 -16.84
N TYR A 60 1.94 5.89 -15.73
CA TYR A 60 1.92 4.44 -15.72
C TYR A 60 0.65 3.89 -15.08
N GLY A 61 -0.35 4.73 -14.89
CA GLY A 61 -1.63 4.31 -14.32
C GLY A 61 -2.39 3.40 -15.27
N GLY A 62 -3.26 2.55 -14.70
CA GLY A 62 -4.13 1.70 -15.50
C GLY A 62 -3.47 0.46 -16.06
N GLN A 63 -2.21 0.18 -15.72
CA GLN A 63 -1.47 -0.96 -16.26
C GLN A 63 -1.22 -2.06 -15.23
N GLY A 64 -1.74 -1.91 -14.02
CA GLY A 64 -1.62 -2.95 -13.01
C GLY A 64 -0.34 -2.94 -12.21
N PHE A 65 0.57 -2.01 -12.47
CA PHE A 65 1.85 -1.95 -11.75
C PHE A 65 1.65 -1.78 -10.25
N ALA A 66 0.85 -0.80 -9.87
CA ALA A 66 0.65 -0.50 -8.45
C ALA A 66 -0.10 -1.64 -7.76
N SER A 67 -1.13 -2.20 -8.41
CA SER A 67 -1.88 -3.30 -7.82
C SER A 67 -0.99 -4.50 -7.56
N GLU A 68 -0.12 -4.82 -8.51
CA GLU A 68 0.78 -5.96 -8.37
C GLU A 68 1.76 -5.75 -7.22
N ALA A 69 2.33 -4.54 -7.14
CA ALA A 69 3.29 -4.22 -6.08
C ALA A 69 2.61 -4.20 -4.70
N VAL A 70 1.41 -3.63 -4.61
CA VAL A 70 0.69 -3.58 -3.35
C VAL A 70 0.32 -4.98 -2.88
N ARG A 71 -0.11 -5.85 -3.79
CA ARG A 71 -0.40 -7.24 -3.43
C ARG A 71 0.83 -7.94 -2.87
N ALA A 72 1.99 -7.70 -3.48
CA ALA A 72 3.23 -8.31 -2.99
C ALA A 72 3.57 -7.84 -1.59
N VAL A 73 3.42 -6.55 -1.31
CA VAL A 73 3.72 -6.01 0.01
C VAL A 73 2.70 -6.48 1.04
N LEU A 74 1.43 -6.58 0.68
CA LEU A 74 0.43 -7.14 1.58
C LEU A 74 0.75 -8.58 1.95
N ALA A 75 1.19 -9.38 0.97
CA ALA A 75 1.58 -10.75 1.23
C ALA A 75 2.77 -10.80 2.18
N LEU A 76 3.76 -9.94 2.00
CA LEU A 76 4.87 -9.86 2.94
C LEU A 76 4.38 -9.52 4.34
N GLY A 77 3.50 -8.54 4.45
CA GLY A 77 3.00 -8.10 5.75
C GLY A 77 2.28 -9.22 6.48
N PHE A 78 1.39 -9.92 5.80
CA PHE A 78 0.60 -10.96 6.46
C PHE A 78 1.37 -12.27 6.61
N ASP A 79 2.09 -12.70 5.57
CA ASP A 79 2.68 -14.03 5.56
C ASP A 79 4.08 -14.07 6.15
N HIS A 80 4.87 -13.05 5.94
CA HIS A 80 6.26 -13.02 6.43
C HIS A 80 6.38 -12.32 7.77
N TYR A 81 5.74 -11.17 7.91
CA TYR A 81 5.83 -10.37 9.14
C TYR A 81 4.71 -10.67 10.12
N HIS A 82 3.76 -11.51 9.73
CA HIS A 82 2.67 -11.97 10.59
C HIS A 82 1.85 -10.82 11.18
N LEU A 83 1.57 -9.82 10.36
CA LEU A 83 0.74 -8.72 10.81
C LEU A 83 -0.70 -9.20 10.95
N HIS A 84 -1.37 -8.68 11.98
CA HIS A 84 -2.77 -8.99 12.24
C HIS A 84 -3.70 -8.15 11.37
N ARG A 85 -3.34 -6.89 11.15
CA ARG A 85 -4.19 -5.92 10.48
C ARG A 85 -3.33 -4.93 9.72
N ILE A 86 -3.74 -4.62 8.48
CA ILE A 86 -3.07 -3.60 7.66
C ILE A 86 -4.13 -2.62 7.19
N THR A 87 -3.87 -1.34 7.38
CA THR A 87 -4.76 -0.27 6.93
C THR A 87 -4.10 0.54 5.83
N ALA A 88 -4.93 1.24 5.05
CA ALA A 88 -4.48 2.22 4.06
C ALA A 88 -5.38 3.43 4.16
N GLN A 89 -4.80 4.61 4.09
CA GLN A 89 -5.56 5.85 4.17
C GLN A 89 -5.28 6.69 2.93
N MET A 90 -6.30 7.40 2.45
CA MET A 90 -6.14 8.28 1.31
C MET A 90 -7.15 9.40 1.36
N ASP A 91 -6.85 10.49 0.66
CA ASP A 91 -7.79 11.57 0.44
C ASP A 91 -9.01 11.00 -0.29
N ALA A 92 -10.21 11.35 0.19
CA ALA A 92 -11.44 10.82 -0.40
C ALA A 92 -11.59 11.19 -1.87
N ARG A 93 -10.91 12.24 -2.31
CA ARG A 93 -10.96 12.66 -3.70
C ARG A 93 -10.05 11.81 -4.60
N ASN A 94 -9.17 11.01 -3.99
CA ASN A 94 -8.25 10.17 -4.75
C ASN A 94 -8.95 8.87 -5.14
N SER A 95 -9.75 8.93 -6.20
CA SER A 95 -10.53 7.78 -6.65
C SER A 95 -9.65 6.65 -7.14
N GLY A 96 -8.46 6.97 -7.67
CA GLY A 96 -7.53 5.94 -8.13
C GLY A 96 -7.01 5.08 -6.99
N SER A 97 -6.62 5.72 -5.88
CA SER A 97 -6.16 4.98 -4.71
C SER A 97 -7.29 4.18 -4.07
N ALA A 98 -8.50 4.74 -4.02
CA ALA A 98 -9.64 4.02 -3.48
C ALA A 98 -9.96 2.78 -4.32
N ALA A 99 -9.93 2.92 -5.64
CA ALA A 99 -10.16 1.79 -6.53
C ALA A 99 -9.08 0.72 -6.36
N LEU A 100 -7.84 1.13 -6.20
CA LEU A 100 -6.75 0.20 -5.99
C LEU A 100 -6.91 -0.55 -4.67
N ALA A 101 -7.28 0.15 -3.61
CA ALA A 101 -7.48 -0.48 -2.30
C ALA A 101 -8.52 -1.59 -2.40
N LYS A 102 -9.63 -1.32 -3.08
CA LYS A 102 -10.67 -2.34 -3.28
C LYS A 102 -10.14 -3.51 -4.11
N ARG A 103 -9.40 -3.20 -5.18
CA ARG A 103 -8.91 -4.22 -6.10
C ARG A 103 -7.98 -5.20 -5.41
N VAL A 104 -7.18 -4.73 -4.46
CA VAL A 104 -6.24 -5.62 -3.75
C VAL A 104 -6.86 -6.26 -2.50
N GLY A 105 -8.15 -6.06 -2.29
CA GLY A 105 -8.88 -6.79 -1.25
C GLY A 105 -9.04 -6.08 0.07
N LEU A 106 -8.76 -4.79 0.13
CA LEU A 106 -9.05 -4.01 1.33
C LEU A 106 -10.51 -3.56 1.30
N ARG A 107 -11.12 -3.42 2.48
CA ARG A 107 -12.50 -2.95 2.56
C ARG A 107 -12.55 -1.58 3.19
N LEU A 108 -13.52 -0.78 2.79
CA LEU A 108 -13.72 0.56 3.36
C LEU A 108 -14.26 0.42 4.78
N GLU A 109 -13.56 1.02 5.72
CA GLU A 109 -13.97 0.99 7.12
C GLU A 109 -14.43 2.34 7.64
N ALA A 110 -13.91 3.42 7.11
CA ALA A 110 -14.23 4.75 7.63
C ALA A 110 -14.11 5.82 6.57
N HIS A 111 -14.92 6.83 6.73
CA HIS A 111 -14.85 8.06 5.93
C HIS A 111 -14.88 9.20 6.95
N HIS A 112 -13.72 9.81 7.16
CA HIS A 112 -13.60 10.93 8.10
C HIS A 112 -13.84 12.22 7.35
N VAL A 113 -14.75 13.03 7.85
CA VAL A 113 -15.16 14.26 7.18
C VAL A 113 -14.28 15.41 7.68
N GLN A 114 -13.58 16.07 6.74
CA GLN A 114 -12.78 17.25 7.00
C GLN A 114 -11.83 17.08 8.19
N ASP A 115 -11.06 15.98 8.13
CA ASP A 115 -10.20 15.63 9.24
C ASP A 115 -8.73 16.01 9.01
N TRP A 116 -8.39 16.55 7.83
CA TRP A 116 -7.01 17.01 7.60
C TRP A 116 -7.00 18.19 6.64
N PHE A 117 -6.05 19.07 6.85
CA PHE A 117 -5.95 20.32 6.09
C PHE A 117 -4.85 20.16 5.06
N SER A 118 -5.17 20.34 3.79
CA SER A 118 -4.22 20.15 2.71
C SER A 118 -4.43 21.19 1.63
N LYS A 119 -3.35 21.84 1.23
CA LYS A 119 -3.36 22.78 0.11
C LYS A 119 -4.42 23.85 0.26
N GLY A 120 -4.54 24.39 1.46
CA GLY A 120 -5.43 25.50 1.73
C GLY A 120 -6.88 25.13 1.96
N GLU A 121 -7.21 23.83 2.06
CA GLU A 121 -8.58 23.42 2.28
C GLU A 121 -8.67 22.16 3.14
N TRP A 122 -9.83 21.97 3.74
CA TRP A 122 -10.10 20.74 4.51
C TRP A 122 -10.49 19.62 3.58
N ALA A 123 -9.98 18.45 3.87
CA ALA A 123 -10.22 17.25 3.04
C ALA A 123 -10.69 16.10 3.92
N ASP A 124 -11.44 15.20 3.29
CA ASP A 124 -11.90 13.98 3.92
C ASP A 124 -10.89 12.87 3.73
N THR A 125 -10.87 11.91 4.65
CA THR A 125 -9.99 10.75 4.59
C THR A 125 -10.81 9.47 4.54
N LEU A 126 -10.46 8.59 3.60
CA LEU A 126 -10.99 7.22 3.58
C LEU A 126 -10.00 6.29 4.24
N VAL A 127 -10.50 5.34 5.03
CA VAL A 127 -9.68 4.31 5.65
C VAL A 127 -10.15 2.96 5.14
N TYR A 128 -9.21 2.22 4.56
CA TYR A 128 -9.43 0.85 4.11
C TYR A 128 -8.60 -0.08 4.98
N ALA A 129 -9.03 -1.34 5.11
CA ALA A 129 -8.33 -2.26 5.99
C ALA A 129 -8.53 -3.70 5.56
N ARG A 130 -7.63 -4.57 6.03
CA ARG A 130 -7.74 -6.00 5.86
C ARG A 130 -7.12 -6.68 7.06
N LEU A 131 -7.72 -7.79 7.48
CA LEU A 131 -7.20 -8.61 8.57
C LEU A 131 -6.47 -9.82 8.01
N ALA A 132 -5.52 -10.34 8.79
CA ALA A 132 -4.79 -11.55 8.40
C ALA A 132 -5.76 -12.70 8.13
N SER A 133 -6.83 -12.82 8.94
CA SER A 133 -7.79 -13.89 8.77
C SER A 133 -8.56 -13.79 7.46
N GLU A 134 -8.51 -12.64 6.80
CA GLU A 134 -9.15 -12.42 5.51
C GLU A 134 -8.19 -12.59 4.35
N ASN A 135 -6.91 -12.83 4.65
CA ASN A 135 -5.90 -13.01 3.62
C ASN A 135 -5.92 -14.46 3.18
N THR A 136 -6.66 -14.76 2.14
CA THR A 136 -6.94 -16.12 1.71
C THR A 136 -5.93 -16.66 0.71
N GLY A 137 -4.76 -16.06 0.63
CA GLY A 137 -3.72 -16.55 -0.26
C GLY A 137 -3.84 -16.08 -1.69
N GLN A 138 -4.53 -15.01 -1.91
CA GLN A 138 -4.71 -14.49 -3.26
C GLN A 138 -3.72 -13.43 -3.65
#